data_ea774d28e70c804dfb213bcfcdc6f049
#
_entry.id   ea774d28e70c804dfb213bcfcdc6f049
#
_cell.length_a   1.000
_cell.length_b   1.000
_cell.length_c   1.000
_cell.angle_alpha   90.00
_cell.angle_beta   90.00
_cell.angle_gamma   90.00
#
_symmetry.space_group_name_H-M   'P 1'
#
loop_
_entity.id
_entity.type
_entity.pdbx_description
1 polymer ?
#
loop_
_entity_poly.entity_id
_entity_poly.type
_entity_poly.pdbx_seq_one_letter_code
_entity_poly.pdbx_strand_id
1 'polypeptide(L)'
;MPTCAATGASQLDGIQIKLIASDVDGTLVNSKQQLTPGVEAAVQRAHAAGVPLIVATGKARGPWVPKVLPRLGPPMPGVFLQGLLICDAEGRTLYSRCLEEDVLLACIRLARGAGITLTAYTDDRIMADALDEQTERLLFYQEPTPEAVGNLEGIVGKRDVQKVIFMAPQEQIDQLRPEVAAALEGRATLTTALKGMLEVLPLGASKGEGVRWLLDHMGRDARHLMALGDGENDIEMLQLAALGVAMGNAGPGLRAVADVITGTNDEDGVAQAIEQHVLAPRRLAAM
;
A
#
# COMPACT_ATOMS: atom_id res chain seq x y z
N MET A 1 40.79 -6.46 -9.87
CA MET A 1 39.58 -5.67 -10.14
C MET A 1 38.68 -6.48 -11.05
N PRO A 2 37.61 -7.12 -10.62
CA PRO A 2 36.58 -7.59 -11.51
C PRO A 2 35.49 -6.51 -11.61
N THR A 3 35.23 -6.08 -12.80
CA THR A 3 34.16 -5.19 -13.25
C THR A 3 32.80 -5.81 -12.93
N CYS A 4 32.02 -5.13 -12.13
CA CYS A 4 30.58 -5.40 -11.94
C CYS A 4 29.88 -4.97 -13.23
N ALA A 5 29.54 -5.92 -14.09
CA ALA A 5 28.85 -5.67 -15.35
C ALA A 5 27.39 -6.11 -15.24
N ALA A 6 26.50 -5.18 -15.46
CA ALA A 6 25.17 -5.28 -16.08
C ALA A 6 24.60 -6.69 -16.28
N THR A 7 23.86 -7.19 -15.29
CA THR A 7 23.04 -8.41 -15.42
C THR A 7 21.53 -8.13 -15.46
N GLY A 8 21.09 -6.87 -15.48
CA GLY A 8 19.67 -6.53 -15.39
C GLY A 8 18.89 -6.45 -16.71
N ALA A 9 19.55 -6.28 -17.85
CA ALA A 9 18.83 -5.99 -19.10
C ALA A 9 18.26 -7.22 -19.84
N SER A 10 18.77 -8.42 -19.60
CA SER A 10 18.37 -9.62 -20.38
C SER A 10 17.17 -10.40 -19.79
N GLN A 11 16.74 -10.13 -18.55
CA GLN A 11 15.60 -10.82 -17.92
C GLN A 11 14.24 -10.15 -18.20
N LEU A 12 14.23 -8.90 -18.67
CA LEU A 12 12.99 -8.15 -18.94
C LEU A 12 12.49 -8.34 -20.39
N ASP A 13 13.32 -8.88 -21.29
CA ASP A 13 12.95 -9.13 -22.67
C ASP A 13 11.91 -10.24 -22.78
N GLY A 14 10.69 -9.88 -23.19
CA GLY A 14 9.59 -10.83 -23.42
C GLY A 14 8.49 -10.82 -22.35
N ILE A 15 8.62 -10.06 -21.26
CA ILE A 15 7.54 -9.91 -20.27
C ILE A 15 6.40 -9.11 -20.89
N GLN A 16 5.23 -9.74 -21.02
CA GLN A 16 4.01 -9.07 -21.45
C GLN A 16 3.19 -8.66 -20.23
N ILE A 17 3.21 -7.36 -19.86
CA ILE A 17 2.38 -6.83 -18.80
C ILE A 17 0.92 -6.77 -19.23
N LYS A 18 0.01 -7.31 -18.38
CA LYS A 18 -1.44 -7.35 -18.59
C LYS A 18 -2.23 -6.74 -17.44
N LEU A 19 -1.57 -6.41 -16.33
CA LEU A 19 -2.14 -5.78 -15.16
C LEU A 19 -1.09 -4.93 -14.47
N ILE A 20 -1.51 -3.82 -13.89
CA ILE A 20 -0.68 -2.95 -13.04
C ILE A 20 -1.28 -2.97 -11.64
N ALA A 21 -0.45 -3.17 -10.61
CA ALA A 21 -0.79 -2.89 -9.22
C ALA A 21 0.03 -1.69 -8.74
N SER A 22 -0.61 -0.69 -8.19
CA SER A 22 0.07 0.53 -7.74
C SER A 22 -0.30 0.85 -6.30
N ASP A 23 0.70 1.17 -5.49
CA ASP A 23 0.43 1.92 -4.27
C ASP A 23 -0.13 3.31 -4.58
N VAL A 24 -0.68 3.98 -3.57
CA VAL A 24 -1.35 5.28 -3.71
C VAL A 24 -0.47 6.40 -3.17
N ASP A 25 -0.18 6.41 -1.85
CA ASP A 25 0.58 7.49 -1.22
C ASP A 25 2.07 7.38 -1.54
N GLY A 26 2.66 8.46 -2.07
CA GLY A 26 4.07 8.43 -2.48
C GLY A 26 4.35 7.71 -3.81
N THR A 27 3.32 7.13 -4.43
CA THR A 27 3.40 6.41 -5.71
C THR A 27 2.45 7.01 -6.74
N LEU A 28 1.15 6.70 -6.65
CA LEU A 28 0.14 7.13 -7.64
C LEU A 28 -0.20 8.60 -7.50
N VAL A 29 -0.21 9.13 -6.28
CA VAL A 29 -0.43 10.56 -5.98
C VAL A 29 0.89 11.23 -5.60
N ASN A 30 0.99 12.52 -5.93
CA ASN A 30 2.15 13.34 -5.61
C ASN A 30 2.22 13.71 -4.12
N SER A 31 3.28 14.42 -3.71
CA SER A 31 3.47 14.87 -2.32
C SER A 31 2.37 15.80 -1.79
N LYS A 32 1.49 16.31 -2.67
CA LYS A 32 0.31 17.12 -2.33
C LYS A 32 -0.98 16.30 -2.31
N GLN A 33 -0.90 14.98 -2.31
CA GLN A 33 -2.05 14.06 -2.35
C GLN A 33 -2.96 14.26 -3.59
N GLN A 34 -2.36 14.54 -4.75
CA GLN A 34 -3.07 14.80 -6.00
C GLN A 34 -2.64 13.80 -7.07
N LEU A 35 -3.61 13.23 -7.77
CA LEU A 35 -3.37 12.52 -9.02
C LEU A 35 -3.05 13.56 -10.11
N THR A 36 -1.86 13.52 -10.68
CA THR A 36 -1.46 14.46 -11.72
C THR A 36 -2.11 14.15 -13.05
N PRO A 37 -2.28 15.13 -13.95
CA PRO A 37 -2.80 14.87 -15.30
C PRO A 37 -1.90 13.91 -16.11
N GLY A 38 -0.58 13.90 -15.86
CA GLY A 38 0.38 13.02 -16.53
C GLY A 38 0.13 11.55 -16.16
N VAL A 39 0.02 11.26 -14.86
CA VAL A 39 -0.28 9.92 -14.35
C VAL A 39 -1.66 9.46 -14.81
N GLU A 40 -2.70 10.32 -14.67
CA GLU A 40 -4.06 10.03 -15.13
C GLU A 40 -4.09 9.61 -16.60
N ALA A 41 -3.48 10.41 -17.47
CA ALA A 41 -3.46 10.14 -18.91
C ALA A 41 -2.69 8.85 -19.26
N ALA A 42 -1.58 8.54 -18.55
CA ALA A 42 -0.82 7.32 -18.77
C ALA A 42 -1.62 6.08 -18.37
N VAL A 43 -2.29 6.11 -17.20
CA VAL A 43 -3.13 5.00 -16.73
C VAL A 43 -4.32 4.77 -17.68
N GLN A 44 -4.98 5.82 -18.15
CA GLN A 44 -6.08 5.70 -19.10
C GLN A 44 -5.61 5.11 -20.44
N ARG A 45 -4.43 5.48 -20.94
CA ARG A 45 -3.84 4.87 -22.15
C ARG A 45 -3.47 3.40 -21.94
N ALA A 46 -2.90 3.05 -20.79
CA ALA A 46 -2.65 1.66 -20.45
C ALA A 46 -3.94 0.84 -20.45
N HIS A 47 -5.01 1.36 -19.83
CA HIS A 47 -6.31 0.73 -19.82
C HIS A 47 -6.88 0.55 -21.25
N ALA A 48 -6.81 1.58 -22.09
CA ALA A 48 -7.23 1.51 -23.49
C ALA A 48 -6.41 0.48 -24.31
N ALA A 49 -5.16 0.23 -23.93
CA ALA A 49 -4.30 -0.82 -24.49
C ALA A 49 -4.56 -2.22 -23.87
N GLY A 50 -5.60 -2.39 -23.04
CA GLY A 50 -5.97 -3.65 -22.39
C GLY A 50 -5.15 -3.98 -21.14
N VAL A 51 -4.49 -3.00 -20.53
CA VAL A 51 -3.72 -3.16 -19.27
C VAL A 51 -4.32 -2.28 -18.19
N PRO A 52 -5.32 -2.78 -17.44
CA PRO A 52 -5.92 -2.03 -16.35
C PRO A 52 -4.96 -1.88 -15.17
N LEU A 53 -5.27 -0.91 -14.28
CA LEU A 53 -4.60 -0.69 -13.03
C LEU A 53 -5.53 -1.00 -11.87
N ILE A 54 -5.04 -1.74 -10.89
CA ILE A 54 -5.63 -1.90 -9.56
C ILE A 54 -4.82 -1.11 -8.53
N VAL A 55 -5.49 -0.56 -7.53
CA VAL A 55 -4.79 0.04 -6.38
C VAL A 55 -4.50 -1.04 -5.33
N ALA A 56 -3.33 -0.93 -4.69
CA ALA A 56 -2.93 -1.75 -3.55
C ALA A 56 -2.32 -0.84 -2.49
N THR A 57 -3.08 -0.52 -1.44
CA THR A 57 -2.74 0.56 -0.51
C THR A 57 -2.93 0.19 0.95
N GLY A 58 -2.15 0.85 1.81
CA GLY A 58 -2.38 0.82 3.27
C GLY A 58 -3.60 1.60 3.72
N LYS A 59 -4.14 2.48 2.87
CA LYS A 59 -5.28 3.34 3.21
C LYS A 59 -6.58 2.56 3.39
N ALA A 60 -7.44 3.09 4.26
CA ALA A 60 -8.84 2.74 4.27
C ALA A 60 -9.56 3.34 3.05
N ARG A 61 -10.77 2.87 2.77
CA ARG A 61 -11.65 3.49 1.77
C ARG A 61 -12.25 4.77 2.35
N GLY A 62 -11.60 5.89 2.08
CA GLY A 62 -11.94 7.20 2.61
C GLY A 62 -12.26 8.24 1.54
N PRO A 63 -12.23 9.54 1.90
CA PRO A 63 -12.51 10.66 1.01
C PRO A 63 -11.64 10.74 -0.26
N TRP A 64 -10.50 10.06 -0.30
CA TRP A 64 -9.63 10.00 -1.48
C TRP A 64 -10.22 9.15 -2.62
N VAL A 65 -11.03 8.12 -2.28
CA VAL A 65 -11.59 7.17 -3.25
C VAL A 65 -12.38 7.87 -4.37
N PRO A 66 -13.41 8.70 -4.11
CA PRO A 66 -14.16 9.38 -5.18
C PRO A 66 -13.34 10.42 -5.94
N LYS A 67 -12.17 10.83 -5.42
CA LYS A 67 -11.31 11.82 -6.07
C LYS A 67 -10.28 11.20 -7.00
N VAL A 68 -9.88 9.96 -6.74
CA VAL A 68 -8.79 9.28 -7.46
C VAL A 68 -9.32 8.15 -8.34
N LEU A 69 -10.05 7.18 -7.79
CA LEU A 69 -10.39 5.96 -8.53
C LEU A 69 -11.16 6.19 -9.83
N PRO A 70 -12.19 7.09 -9.92
CA PRO A 70 -12.92 7.32 -11.16
C PRO A 70 -12.06 7.90 -12.30
N ARG A 71 -10.90 8.48 -11.97
CA ARG A 71 -9.96 9.08 -12.93
C ARG A 71 -8.99 8.06 -13.53
N LEU A 72 -8.86 6.88 -12.93
CA LEU A 72 -7.97 5.81 -13.39
C LEU A 72 -8.54 4.99 -14.54
N GLY A 73 -9.81 5.21 -14.91
CA GLY A 73 -10.52 4.46 -15.95
C GLY A 73 -11.75 3.74 -15.40
N PRO A 74 -12.25 2.70 -16.10
CA PRO A 74 -13.35 1.88 -15.62
C PRO A 74 -13.09 1.31 -14.23
N PRO A 75 -14.13 1.13 -13.41
CA PRO A 75 -14.00 0.60 -12.07
C PRO A 75 -13.28 -0.75 -12.04
N MET A 76 -12.31 -0.87 -11.17
CA MET A 76 -11.54 -2.09 -10.93
C MET A 76 -11.62 -2.47 -9.45
N PRO A 77 -11.50 -3.76 -9.11
CA PRO A 77 -11.32 -4.16 -7.72
C PRO A 77 -10.03 -3.56 -7.15
N GLY A 78 -9.95 -3.44 -5.82
CA GLY A 78 -8.79 -2.85 -5.15
C GLY A 78 -8.46 -3.53 -3.84
N VAL A 79 -7.20 -3.39 -3.44
CA VAL A 79 -6.62 -3.90 -2.20
C VAL A 79 -6.38 -2.72 -1.26
N PHE A 80 -6.95 -2.78 -0.06
CA PHE A 80 -6.94 -1.72 0.95
C PHE A 80 -6.41 -2.27 2.28
N LEU A 81 -6.10 -1.38 3.22
CA LEU A 81 -5.65 -1.73 4.57
C LEU A 81 -4.51 -2.75 4.56
N GLN A 82 -3.48 -2.54 3.71
CA GLN A 82 -2.32 -3.45 3.59
C GLN A 82 -2.68 -4.89 3.16
N GLY A 83 -3.75 -5.06 2.35
CA GLY A 83 -4.21 -6.39 1.94
C GLY A 83 -5.28 -7.01 2.85
N LEU A 84 -5.68 -6.33 3.90
CA LEU A 84 -6.66 -6.83 4.88
C LEU A 84 -8.11 -6.61 4.46
N LEU A 85 -8.34 -5.71 3.51
CA LEU A 85 -9.64 -5.45 2.91
C LEU A 85 -9.51 -5.45 1.39
N ILE A 86 -10.25 -6.33 0.72
CA ILE A 86 -10.30 -6.37 -0.75
C ILE A 86 -11.73 -6.14 -1.17
N CYS A 87 -11.93 -5.17 -2.07
CA CYS A 87 -13.25 -4.82 -2.57
C CYS A 87 -13.35 -5.04 -4.07
N ASP A 88 -14.55 -5.36 -4.54
CA ASP A 88 -14.87 -5.38 -5.97
C ASP A 88 -14.92 -3.97 -6.58
N ALA A 89 -15.22 -3.90 -7.87
CA ALA A 89 -15.30 -2.65 -8.62
C ALA A 89 -16.39 -1.69 -8.09
N GLU A 90 -17.43 -2.23 -7.47
CA GLU A 90 -18.55 -1.47 -6.86
C GLU A 90 -18.27 -1.10 -5.39
N GLY A 91 -17.15 -1.59 -4.83
CA GLY A 91 -16.75 -1.32 -3.46
C GLY A 91 -17.32 -2.29 -2.43
N ARG A 92 -17.93 -3.41 -2.85
CA ARG A 92 -18.40 -4.46 -1.93
C ARG A 92 -17.21 -5.29 -1.49
N THR A 93 -17.19 -5.65 -0.22
CA THR A 93 -16.12 -6.47 0.38
C THR A 93 -16.13 -7.88 -0.22
N LEU A 94 -15.00 -8.28 -0.80
CA LEU A 94 -14.71 -9.64 -1.27
C LEU A 94 -13.94 -10.45 -0.22
N TYR A 95 -13.06 -9.79 0.52
CA TYR A 95 -12.22 -10.39 1.54
C TYR A 95 -11.97 -9.38 2.65
N SER A 96 -11.99 -9.86 3.90
CA SER A 96 -11.58 -9.09 5.08
C SER A 96 -10.86 -9.99 6.06
N ARG A 97 -9.80 -9.45 6.71
CA ARG A 97 -9.03 -10.14 7.74
C ARG A 97 -8.75 -9.20 8.90
N CYS A 98 -9.00 -9.67 10.12
CA CYS A 98 -8.94 -8.88 11.33
C CYS A 98 -7.81 -9.34 12.25
N LEU A 99 -7.34 -8.44 13.11
CA LEU A 99 -6.46 -8.75 14.23
C LEU A 99 -7.18 -9.65 15.26
N GLU A 100 -6.42 -10.56 15.86
CA GLU A 100 -6.89 -11.29 17.04
C GLU A 100 -7.07 -10.32 18.22
N GLU A 101 -8.08 -10.55 19.04
CA GLU A 101 -8.45 -9.67 20.17
C GLU A 101 -7.30 -9.47 21.17
N ASP A 102 -6.55 -10.53 21.44
CA ASP A 102 -5.41 -10.49 22.35
C ASP A 102 -4.23 -9.69 21.82
N VAL A 103 -4.04 -9.65 20.47
CA VAL A 103 -3.07 -8.79 19.79
C VAL A 103 -3.51 -7.32 19.90
N LEU A 104 -4.79 -7.03 19.64
CA LEU A 104 -5.35 -5.68 19.81
C LEU A 104 -5.17 -5.18 21.24
N LEU A 105 -5.50 -6.00 22.26
CA LEU A 105 -5.32 -5.66 23.67
C LEU A 105 -3.84 -5.41 24.02
N ALA A 106 -2.91 -6.19 23.45
CA ALA A 106 -1.49 -5.98 23.66
C ALA A 106 -1.03 -4.63 23.07
N CYS A 107 -1.48 -4.29 21.86
CA CYS A 107 -1.18 -2.99 21.22
C CYS A 107 -1.72 -1.82 22.05
N ILE A 108 -2.96 -1.91 22.57
CA ILE A 108 -3.54 -0.85 23.41
C ILE A 108 -2.69 -0.63 24.67
N ARG A 109 -2.25 -1.72 25.34
CA ARG A 109 -1.40 -1.63 26.54
C ARG A 109 -0.04 -1.02 26.25
N LEU A 110 0.60 -1.44 25.14
CA LEU A 110 1.90 -0.89 24.72
C LEU A 110 1.80 0.60 24.40
N ALA A 111 0.78 1.02 23.65
CA ALA A 111 0.57 2.42 23.31
C ALA A 111 0.39 3.29 24.56
N ARG A 112 -0.43 2.85 25.52
CA ARG A 112 -0.64 3.54 26.80
C ARG A 112 0.62 3.59 27.65
N GLY A 113 1.37 2.48 27.73
CA GLY A 113 2.63 2.42 28.47
C GLY A 113 3.67 3.38 27.91
N ALA A 114 3.72 3.56 26.61
CA ALA A 114 4.63 4.47 25.91
C ALA A 114 4.10 5.92 25.79
N GLY A 115 2.83 6.17 26.11
CA GLY A 115 2.20 7.49 25.90
C GLY A 115 2.08 7.87 24.42
N ILE A 116 1.87 6.87 23.54
CA ILE A 116 1.80 7.02 22.07
C ILE A 116 0.38 6.83 21.60
N THR A 117 -0.04 7.64 20.63
CA THR A 117 -1.35 7.53 20.00
C THR A 117 -1.49 6.21 19.26
N LEU A 118 -2.59 5.50 19.50
CA LEU A 118 -2.98 4.30 18.77
C LEU A 118 -4.28 4.54 18.03
N THR A 119 -4.30 4.21 16.74
CA THR A 119 -5.52 4.19 15.94
C THR A 119 -5.89 2.77 15.54
N ALA A 120 -7.18 2.43 15.63
CA ALA A 120 -7.75 1.15 15.21
C ALA A 120 -8.60 1.34 13.96
N TYR A 121 -8.32 0.54 12.93
CA TYR A 121 -8.99 0.61 11.63
C TYR A 121 -10.03 -0.50 11.50
N THR A 122 -11.24 -0.11 11.13
CA THR A 122 -12.35 -1.03 10.83
C THR A 122 -12.97 -0.62 9.50
N ASP A 123 -12.76 -1.40 8.44
CA ASP A 123 -13.27 -1.15 7.08
C ASP A 123 -13.07 0.33 6.61
N ASP A 124 -14.00 1.21 6.94
CA ASP A 124 -14.03 2.64 6.57
C ASP A 124 -13.95 3.61 7.74
N ARG A 125 -13.72 3.11 8.98
CA ARG A 125 -13.64 3.93 10.19
C ARG A 125 -12.29 3.81 10.86
N ILE A 126 -11.87 4.92 11.46
CA ILE A 126 -10.64 5.00 12.26
C ILE A 126 -11.03 5.47 13.66
N MET A 127 -10.65 4.72 14.68
CA MET A 127 -10.97 5.00 16.07
C MET A 127 -9.69 5.18 16.89
N ALA A 128 -9.73 6.08 17.86
CA ALA A 128 -8.67 6.32 18.84
C ALA A 128 -9.27 6.57 20.23
N ASP A 129 -8.47 6.45 21.29
CA ASP A 129 -8.91 6.83 22.64
C ASP A 129 -9.32 8.31 22.67
N ALA A 130 -8.50 9.20 22.07
CA ALA A 130 -8.75 10.64 21.93
C ALA A 130 -8.22 11.13 20.59
N LEU A 131 -8.66 12.31 20.16
CA LEU A 131 -8.08 13.00 18.99
C LEU A 131 -6.94 13.91 19.45
N ASP A 132 -5.88 13.94 18.64
CA ASP A 132 -4.67 14.71 18.88
C ASP A 132 -3.99 15.09 17.55
N GLU A 133 -2.82 15.73 17.61
CA GLU A 133 -2.04 16.12 16.43
C GLU A 133 -1.65 14.91 15.55
N GLN A 134 -1.48 13.72 16.13
CA GLN A 134 -1.14 12.53 15.35
C GLN A 134 -2.34 12.04 14.55
N THR A 135 -3.52 11.99 15.15
CA THR A 135 -4.76 11.62 14.45
C THR A 135 -5.13 12.64 13.37
N GLU A 136 -4.85 13.94 13.57
CA GLU A 136 -5.09 14.99 12.57
C GLU A 136 -4.26 14.79 11.29
N ARG A 137 -3.07 14.17 11.38
CA ARG A 137 -2.23 13.87 10.21
C ARG A 137 -2.95 13.00 9.18
N LEU A 138 -3.88 12.13 9.60
CA LEU A 138 -4.64 11.25 8.71
C LEU A 138 -5.53 12.04 7.74
N LEU A 139 -5.98 13.24 8.13
CA LEU A 139 -6.79 14.11 7.27
C LEU A 139 -6.01 14.61 6.04
N PHE A 140 -4.70 14.85 6.20
CA PHE A 140 -3.84 15.21 5.07
C PHE A 140 -3.82 14.10 4.01
N TYR A 141 -3.78 12.84 4.45
CA TYR A 141 -3.82 11.68 3.56
C TYR A 141 -5.23 11.35 3.06
N GLN A 142 -6.25 12.17 3.38
CA GLN A 142 -7.65 11.96 3.01
C GLN A 142 -8.19 10.60 3.47
N GLU A 143 -7.71 10.13 4.61
CA GLU A 143 -8.28 8.99 5.31
C GLU A 143 -9.66 9.33 5.89
N PRO A 144 -10.48 8.33 6.28
CA PRO A 144 -11.67 8.58 7.09
C PRO A 144 -11.35 9.45 8.31
N THR A 145 -12.24 10.35 8.65
CA THR A 145 -12.06 11.22 9.84
C THR A 145 -11.98 10.36 11.09
N PRO A 146 -10.89 10.45 11.88
CA PRO A 146 -10.77 9.70 13.12
C PRO A 146 -11.86 10.03 14.13
N GLU A 147 -12.29 9.04 14.89
CA GLU A 147 -13.32 9.16 15.92
C GLU A 147 -12.73 8.89 17.31
N ALA A 148 -12.97 9.80 18.27
CA ALA A 148 -12.63 9.56 19.66
C ALA A 148 -13.69 8.63 20.31
N VAL A 149 -13.24 7.46 20.77
CA VAL A 149 -14.12 6.47 21.42
C VAL A 149 -13.93 6.43 22.95
N GLY A 150 -13.01 7.23 23.48
CA GLY A 150 -12.67 7.35 24.89
C GLY A 150 -11.84 6.18 25.42
N ASN A 151 -12.14 4.95 25.03
CA ASN A 151 -11.39 3.76 25.42
C ASN A 151 -11.46 2.68 24.34
N LEU A 152 -10.33 2.45 23.64
CA LEU A 152 -10.22 1.42 22.61
C LEU A 152 -10.46 -0.02 23.13
N GLU A 153 -10.22 -0.30 24.43
CA GLU A 153 -10.58 -1.62 24.97
C GLU A 153 -12.09 -1.90 24.85
N GLY A 154 -12.91 -0.85 24.85
CA GLY A 154 -14.35 -0.96 24.71
C GLY A 154 -14.84 -1.47 23.36
N ILE A 155 -14.00 -1.51 22.33
CA ILE A 155 -14.34 -2.04 21.00
C ILE A 155 -13.91 -3.49 20.81
N VAL A 156 -13.03 -4.02 21.66
CA VAL A 156 -12.53 -5.41 21.59
C VAL A 156 -13.69 -6.38 21.72
N GLY A 157 -13.77 -7.36 20.84
CA GLY A 157 -14.86 -8.34 20.75
C GLY A 157 -16.21 -7.77 20.27
N LYS A 158 -16.26 -6.46 19.94
CA LYS A 158 -17.49 -5.81 19.44
C LYS A 158 -17.34 -5.24 18.03
N ARG A 159 -16.11 -5.08 17.57
CA ARG A 159 -15.77 -4.54 16.25
C ARG A 159 -14.66 -5.38 15.63
N ASP A 160 -14.79 -5.61 14.35
CA ASP A 160 -13.76 -6.24 13.53
C ASP A 160 -12.67 -5.19 13.23
N VAL A 161 -11.52 -5.28 13.90
CA VAL A 161 -10.37 -4.40 13.70
C VAL A 161 -9.40 -5.07 12.76
N GLN A 162 -9.20 -4.51 11.57
CA GLN A 162 -8.27 -5.06 10.58
C GLN A 162 -6.82 -4.78 10.96
N LYS A 163 -6.50 -3.56 11.37
CA LYS A 163 -5.15 -3.17 11.79
C LYS A 163 -5.17 -2.08 12.85
N VAL A 164 -4.05 -1.90 13.50
CA VAL A 164 -3.79 -0.72 14.35
C VAL A 164 -2.52 -0.02 13.89
N ILE A 165 -2.42 1.28 14.17
CA ILE A 165 -1.24 2.09 13.88
C ILE A 165 -0.81 2.84 15.15
N PHE A 166 0.43 2.62 15.58
CA PHE A 166 1.10 3.47 16.56
C PHE A 166 1.59 4.73 15.84
N MET A 167 1.19 5.90 16.33
CA MET A 167 1.46 7.18 15.69
C MET A 167 2.21 8.10 16.65
N ALA A 168 3.43 8.51 16.25
CA ALA A 168 4.29 9.40 17.02
C ALA A 168 5.37 10.01 16.11
N PRO A 169 6.19 10.97 16.57
CA PRO A 169 7.43 11.33 15.89
C PRO A 169 8.31 10.10 15.61
N GLN A 170 9.01 10.09 14.46
CA GLN A 170 9.76 8.92 13.98
C GLN A 170 10.72 8.34 15.02
N GLU A 171 11.43 9.20 15.75
CA GLU A 171 12.37 8.77 16.79
C GLU A 171 11.70 7.91 17.88
N GLN A 172 10.49 8.27 18.29
CA GLN A 172 9.72 7.50 19.26
C GLN A 172 9.22 6.17 18.68
N ILE A 173 8.84 6.16 17.41
CA ILE A 173 8.48 4.92 16.69
C ILE A 173 9.69 4.00 16.56
N ASP A 174 10.88 4.52 16.25
CA ASP A 174 12.11 3.73 16.15
C ASP A 174 12.48 3.09 17.48
N GLN A 175 12.24 3.78 18.59
CA GLN A 175 12.45 3.26 19.95
C GLN A 175 11.39 2.22 20.35
N LEU A 176 10.14 2.42 19.96
CA LEU A 176 9.03 1.53 20.30
C LEU A 176 9.01 0.24 19.47
N ARG A 177 9.41 0.31 18.19
CA ARG A 177 9.31 -0.82 17.24
C ARG A 177 9.91 -2.12 17.77
N PRO A 178 11.11 -2.16 18.38
CA PRO A 178 11.68 -3.38 18.94
C PRO A 178 10.84 -3.99 20.07
N GLU A 179 10.24 -3.14 20.93
CA GLU A 179 9.39 -3.59 22.03
C GLU A 179 8.10 -4.21 21.50
N VAL A 180 7.43 -3.55 20.53
CA VAL A 180 6.24 -4.08 19.87
C VAL A 180 6.56 -5.39 19.14
N ALA A 181 7.71 -5.46 18.45
CA ALA A 181 8.15 -6.66 17.76
C ALA A 181 8.35 -7.84 18.72
N ALA A 182 9.01 -7.63 19.85
CA ALA A 182 9.22 -8.66 20.87
C ALA A 182 7.91 -9.11 21.52
N ALA A 183 7.01 -8.17 21.85
CA ALA A 183 5.72 -8.47 22.47
C ALA A 183 4.75 -9.22 21.56
N LEU A 184 4.87 -9.04 20.24
CA LEU A 184 3.97 -9.63 19.24
C LEU A 184 4.66 -10.69 18.36
N GLU A 185 5.84 -11.16 18.75
CA GLU A 185 6.58 -12.20 18.01
C GLU A 185 5.69 -13.42 17.75
N GLY A 186 5.64 -13.86 16.49
CA GLY A 186 4.82 -14.99 16.05
C GLY A 186 3.31 -14.78 16.12
N ARG A 187 2.83 -13.55 16.43
CA ARG A 187 1.40 -13.24 16.58
C ARG A 187 0.90 -12.15 15.64
N ALA A 188 1.79 -11.28 15.16
CA ALA A 188 1.46 -10.19 14.27
C ALA A 188 2.59 -9.91 13.27
N THR A 189 2.26 -9.22 12.19
CA THR A 189 3.21 -8.66 11.23
C THR A 189 3.33 -7.15 11.47
N LEU A 190 4.55 -6.63 11.45
CA LEU A 190 4.82 -5.20 11.55
C LEU A 190 5.28 -4.64 10.20
N THR A 191 4.76 -3.47 9.85
CA THR A 191 5.20 -2.74 8.66
C THR A 191 5.16 -1.23 8.89
N THR A 192 5.76 -0.47 7.98
CA THR A 192 5.71 0.99 7.96
C THR A 192 5.37 1.44 6.54
N ALA A 193 4.29 2.18 6.39
CA ALA A 193 3.93 2.84 5.12
C ALA A 193 4.37 4.30 5.14
N LEU A 194 4.15 4.99 6.26
CA LEU A 194 4.40 6.42 6.41
C LEU A 194 5.29 6.69 7.61
N LYS A 195 6.10 7.73 7.52
CA LYS A 195 6.99 8.17 8.59
C LYS A 195 6.21 8.46 9.88
N GLY A 196 6.65 7.87 10.99
CA GLY A 196 6.01 8.02 12.29
C GLY A 196 4.73 7.20 12.46
N MET A 197 4.53 6.16 11.63
CA MET A 197 3.37 5.28 11.66
C MET A 197 3.83 3.81 11.62
N LEU A 198 3.84 3.13 12.77
CA LEU A 198 4.11 1.70 12.86
C LEU A 198 2.79 0.94 12.81
N GLU A 199 2.59 0.14 11.80
CA GLU A 199 1.38 -0.65 11.59
C GLU A 199 1.54 -2.06 12.13
N VAL A 200 0.50 -2.55 12.80
CA VAL A 200 0.37 -3.94 13.26
C VAL A 200 -0.77 -4.61 12.50
N LEU A 201 -0.44 -5.68 11.81
CA LEU A 201 -1.32 -6.46 10.95
C LEU A 201 -1.46 -7.88 11.49
N PRO A 202 -2.50 -8.64 11.15
CA PRO A 202 -2.54 -10.09 11.36
C PRO A 202 -1.28 -10.79 10.84
N LEU A 203 -0.81 -11.81 11.54
CA LEU A 203 0.42 -12.52 11.19
C LEU A 203 0.42 -13.02 9.74
N GLY A 204 1.47 -12.69 8.98
CA GLY A 204 1.63 -13.04 7.58
C GLY A 204 0.77 -12.21 6.61
N ALA A 205 0.05 -11.19 7.10
CA ALA A 205 -0.65 -10.27 6.21
C ALA A 205 0.31 -9.23 5.63
N SER A 206 0.15 -8.94 4.36
CA SER A 206 0.90 -7.90 3.66
C SER A 206 0.12 -7.41 2.43
N LYS A 207 0.56 -6.29 1.87
CA LYS A 207 0.04 -5.77 0.61
C LYS A 207 0.23 -6.79 -0.54
N GLY A 208 1.39 -7.47 -0.56
CA GLY A 208 1.68 -8.53 -1.54
C GLY A 208 0.73 -9.71 -1.45
N GLU A 209 0.40 -10.18 -0.25
CA GLU A 209 -0.57 -11.25 -0.05
C GLU A 209 -1.99 -10.85 -0.49
N GLY A 210 -2.40 -9.60 -0.22
CA GLY A 210 -3.68 -9.08 -0.71
C GLY A 210 -3.74 -9.03 -2.24
N VAL A 211 -2.66 -8.60 -2.90
CA VAL A 211 -2.56 -8.59 -4.36
C VAL A 211 -2.58 -10.03 -4.90
N ARG A 212 -1.87 -10.97 -4.31
CA ARG A 212 -1.89 -12.39 -4.68
C ARG A 212 -3.30 -12.96 -4.63
N TRP A 213 -4.00 -12.74 -3.49
CA TRP A 213 -5.39 -13.17 -3.34
C TRP A 213 -6.29 -12.61 -4.43
N LEU A 214 -6.15 -11.31 -4.75
CA LEU A 214 -6.97 -10.66 -5.78
C LEU A 214 -6.64 -11.20 -7.19
N LEU A 215 -5.37 -11.45 -7.50
CA LEU A 215 -4.97 -12.07 -8.76
C LEU A 215 -5.62 -13.45 -8.92
N ASP A 216 -5.56 -14.30 -7.90
CA ASP A 216 -6.18 -15.62 -7.91
C ASP A 216 -7.68 -15.53 -8.11
N HIS A 217 -8.36 -14.61 -7.40
CA HIS A 217 -9.79 -14.36 -7.55
C HIS A 217 -10.18 -13.90 -8.96
N MET A 218 -9.33 -13.10 -9.62
CA MET A 218 -9.53 -12.60 -10.98
C MET A 218 -9.08 -13.60 -12.06
N GLY A 219 -8.50 -14.75 -11.71
CA GLY A 219 -7.88 -15.69 -12.64
C GLY A 219 -6.70 -15.07 -13.42
N ARG A 220 -5.93 -14.19 -12.78
CA ARG A 220 -4.76 -13.51 -13.34
C ARG A 220 -3.47 -14.08 -12.79
N ASP A 221 -2.42 -14.02 -13.59
CA ASP A 221 -1.10 -14.56 -13.25
C ASP A 221 -0.13 -13.40 -12.95
N ALA A 222 0.60 -13.53 -11.83
CA ALA A 222 1.62 -12.56 -11.42
C ALA A 222 2.77 -12.41 -12.44
N ARG A 223 2.98 -13.41 -13.31
CA ARG A 223 3.92 -13.32 -14.45
C ARG A 223 3.56 -12.25 -15.49
N HIS A 224 2.40 -11.63 -15.36
CA HIS A 224 1.94 -10.53 -16.20
C HIS A 224 1.65 -9.25 -15.40
N LEU A 225 2.09 -9.20 -14.13
CA LEU A 225 1.91 -8.07 -13.26
C LEU A 225 3.10 -7.13 -13.32
N MET A 226 2.85 -5.83 -13.42
CA MET A 226 3.78 -4.77 -13.04
C MET A 226 3.30 -4.19 -11.72
N ALA A 227 4.18 -4.12 -10.72
CA ALA A 227 3.88 -3.52 -9.42
C ALA A 227 4.71 -2.26 -9.20
N LEU A 228 4.08 -1.18 -8.66
CA LEU A 228 4.75 0.09 -8.34
C LEU A 228 4.53 0.44 -6.88
N GLY A 229 5.59 0.91 -6.20
CA GLY A 229 5.56 1.29 -4.80
C GLY A 229 6.75 2.14 -4.38
N ASP A 230 6.72 2.68 -3.15
CA ASP A 230 7.79 3.49 -2.58
C ASP A 230 8.14 3.15 -1.12
N GLY A 231 7.29 2.40 -0.40
CA GLY A 231 7.40 2.07 1.01
C GLY A 231 7.90 0.65 1.33
N GLU A 232 8.23 0.42 2.61
CA GLU A 232 8.56 -0.91 3.15
C GLU A 232 7.44 -1.93 2.89
N ASN A 233 6.19 -1.50 3.00
CA ASN A 233 4.99 -2.30 2.80
C ASN A 233 4.77 -2.75 1.34
N ASP A 234 5.56 -2.23 0.38
CA ASP A 234 5.48 -2.61 -1.04
C ASP A 234 6.47 -3.73 -1.43
N ILE A 235 7.41 -4.07 -0.54
CA ILE A 235 8.49 -5.04 -0.84
C ILE A 235 7.91 -6.35 -1.39
N GLU A 236 6.97 -6.96 -0.69
CA GLU A 236 6.40 -8.24 -1.10
C GLU A 236 5.54 -8.12 -2.37
N MET A 237 4.88 -6.98 -2.58
CA MET A 237 4.13 -6.72 -3.81
C MET A 237 5.06 -6.59 -5.02
N LEU A 238 6.19 -5.90 -4.90
CA LEU A 238 7.18 -5.82 -5.97
C LEU A 238 7.80 -7.19 -6.26
N GLN A 239 8.16 -7.96 -5.23
CA GLN A 239 8.72 -9.30 -5.37
C GLN A 239 7.75 -10.32 -5.97
N LEU A 240 6.44 -10.13 -5.80
CA LEU A 240 5.39 -10.95 -6.41
C LEU A 240 5.30 -10.74 -7.92
N ALA A 241 5.54 -9.51 -8.39
CA ALA A 241 5.29 -9.10 -9.77
C ALA A 241 6.36 -9.64 -10.73
N ALA A 242 6.00 -9.77 -12.02
CA ALA A 242 6.97 -10.01 -13.09
C ALA A 242 7.89 -8.81 -13.33
N LEU A 243 7.44 -7.62 -12.95
CA LEU A 243 8.20 -6.39 -13.01
C LEU A 243 7.88 -5.53 -11.78
N GLY A 244 8.79 -5.52 -10.82
CA GLY A 244 8.74 -4.67 -9.63
C GLY A 244 9.42 -3.33 -9.89
N VAL A 245 8.68 -2.24 -9.78
CA VAL A 245 9.15 -0.86 -10.05
C VAL A 245 9.14 -0.07 -8.75
N ALA A 246 10.32 0.36 -8.28
CA ALA A 246 10.44 1.29 -7.18
C ALA A 246 10.35 2.74 -7.70
N MET A 247 9.62 3.58 -6.97
CA MET A 247 9.58 5.01 -7.23
C MET A 247 10.91 5.69 -6.92
N GLY A 248 11.20 6.81 -7.56
CA GLY A 248 12.40 7.60 -7.31
C GLY A 248 12.52 8.15 -5.89
N ASN A 249 11.42 8.29 -5.17
CA ASN A 249 11.37 8.65 -3.74
C ASN A 249 11.42 7.44 -2.80
N ALA A 250 11.51 6.20 -3.30
CA ALA A 250 11.54 5.00 -2.49
C ALA A 250 12.79 4.92 -1.59
N GLY A 251 12.63 4.31 -0.43
CA GLY A 251 13.71 4.02 0.49
C GLY A 251 14.66 2.93 -0.03
N PRO A 252 15.88 2.81 0.57
CA PRO A 252 16.91 1.88 0.09
C PRO A 252 16.46 0.41 0.14
N GLY A 253 15.64 0.02 1.11
CA GLY A 253 15.13 -1.36 1.24
C GLY A 253 14.29 -1.79 0.03
N LEU A 254 13.36 -0.94 -0.41
CA LEU A 254 12.53 -1.23 -1.58
C LEU A 254 13.34 -1.19 -2.87
N ARG A 255 14.23 -0.20 -3.02
CA ARG A 255 15.11 -0.10 -4.19
C ARG A 255 15.99 -1.34 -4.38
N ALA A 256 16.39 -1.99 -3.28
CA ALA A 256 17.25 -3.18 -3.33
C ALA A 256 16.54 -4.41 -3.90
N VAL A 257 15.21 -4.48 -3.85
CA VAL A 257 14.42 -5.61 -4.35
C VAL A 257 13.70 -5.32 -5.66
N ALA A 258 13.69 -4.07 -6.12
CA ALA A 258 13.05 -3.67 -7.36
C ALA A 258 13.87 -4.05 -8.59
N ASP A 259 13.21 -4.44 -9.68
CA ASP A 259 13.82 -4.68 -10.99
C ASP A 259 14.22 -3.37 -11.68
N VAL A 260 13.42 -2.31 -11.45
CA VAL A 260 13.57 -1.00 -12.08
C VAL A 260 13.29 0.12 -11.08
N ILE A 261 13.98 1.24 -11.23
CA ILE A 261 13.68 2.48 -10.53
C ILE A 261 13.19 3.51 -11.56
N THR A 262 12.03 4.10 -11.31
CA THR A 262 11.44 5.17 -12.13
C THR A 262 11.67 6.56 -11.51
N GLY A 263 11.06 7.60 -12.06
CA GLY A 263 11.04 8.94 -11.46
C GLY A 263 10.31 8.98 -10.11
N THR A 264 10.39 10.11 -9.42
CA THR A 264 9.63 10.32 -8.18
C THR A 264 8.13 10.47 -8.46
N ASN A 265 7.31 10.37 -7.43
CA ASN A 265 5.88 10.63 -7.53
C ASN A 265 5.56 12.11 -7.89
N ASP A 266 6.45 13.04 -7.58
CA ASP A 266 6.35 14.45 -7.99
C ASP A 266 6.81 14.70 -9.44
N GLU A 267 7.48 13.73 -10.06
CA GLU A 267 7.98 13.76 -11.44
C GLU A 267 7.19 12.83 -12.38
N ASP A 268 5.97 12.46 -12.01
CA ASP A 268 5.13 11.52 -12.77
C ASP A 268 5.79 10.14 -12.99
N GLY A 269 6.52 9.60 -12.02
CA GLY A 269 7.24 8.33 -12.14
C GLY A 269 6.37 7.14 -12.55
N VAL A 270 5.11 7.07 -12.09
CA VAL A 270 4.14 6.05 -12.54
C VAL A 270 3.88 6.16 -14.05
N ALA A 271 3.71 7.39 -14.56
CA ALA A 271 3.50 7.61 -16.00
C ALA A 271 4.73 7.17 -16.80
N GLN A 272 5.93 7.50 -16.33
CA GLN A 272 7.19 7.08 -16.97
C GLN A 272 7.29 5.55 -17.05
N ALA A 273 7.01 4.84 -15.95
CA ALA A 273 7.04 3.38 -15.93
C ALA A 273 6.01 2.76 -16.89
N ILE A 274 4.78 3.29 -16.93
CA ILE A 274 3.74 2.85 -17.86
C ILE A 274 4.16 3.07 -19.31
N GLU A 275 4.67 4.24 -19.65
CA GLU A 275 5.16 4.53 -21.02
C GLU A 275 6.24 3.55 -21.44
N GLN A 276 7.24 3.34 -20.59
CA GLN A 276 8.40 2.52 -20.89
C GLN A 276 8.10 1.02 -20.98
N HIS A 277 7.31 0.49 -20.04
CA HIS A 277 7.17 -0.98 -19.87
C HIS A 277 5.83 -1.52 -20.35
N VAL A 278 4.82 -0.67 -20.55
CA VAL A 278 3.49 -1.10 -20.99
C VAL A 278 3.19 -0.64 -22.41
N LEU A 279 3.42 0.64 -22.72
CA LEU A 279 2.97 1.25 -23.98
C LEU A 279 4.04 1.18 -25.09
N ALA A 280 5.32 1.41 -24.79
CA ALA A 280 6.39 1.36 -25.78
C ALA A 280 6.56 -0.04 -26.42
N PRO A 281 6.57 -1.14 -25.66
CA PRO A 281 6.66 -2.48 -26.23
C PRO A 281 5.51 -2.80 -27.21
N ARG A 282 4.30 -2.32 -26.91
CA ARG A 282 3.13 -2.54 -27.78
C ARG A 282 3.19 -1.75 -29.09
N ARG A 283 3.75 -0.55 -29.06
CA ARG A 283 3.95 0.24 -30.29
C ARG A 283 4.91 -0.45 -31.25
N LEU A 284 5.99 -1.04 -30.73
CA LEU A 284 6.95 -1.79 -31.52
C LEU A 284 6.36 -3.08 -32.12
N ALA A 285 5.49 -3.76 -31.40
CA ALA A 285 4.82 -4.97 -31.88
C ALA A 285 3.72 -4.71 -32.95
N ALA A 286 3.22 -3.47 -33.03
CA ALA A 286 2.18 -3.05 -33.99
C ALA A 286 2.76 -2.47 -35.31
N MET A 287 4.06 -2.28 -35.38
CA MET A 287 4.81 -1.84 -36.58
C MET A 287 5.36 -3.03 -37.36
#